data_4f0a46820374bb19f40ec89ea4cd0e7e
#
_entry.id   4f0a46820374bb19f40ec89ea4cd0e7e
#
_cell.length_a   1.000
_cell.length_b   1.000
_cell.length_c   1.000
_cell.angle_alpha   90.00
_cell.angle_beta   90.00
_cell.angle_gamma   90.00
#
_symmetry.space_group_name_H-M   'P 1'
#
loop_
_entity.id
_entity.type
_entity.pdbx_description
1 polymer ?
#
loop_
_entity_poly.entity_id
_entity_poly.type
_entity_poly.pdbx_seq_one_letter_code
_entity_poly.pdbx_strand_id
1 'polypeptide(L)'
;MTKLKSLFAIAATALAVLAAPTLAQADKLQDVLGSGKLRVGLLTDAAPWGFKDDKGEIAGLDADLARLIAADMGVKLELVPVTGAARIPSLLSDKIDILIAGLGATPERAQQVMFSQPYAVVNLGVYGAKSLPAATGKKPDNLDGRSVAVAKGSTLDVWLTDNAPKVKLVRFEDTPAALAAYLAGQADTFAENSAIALKVQDQNPTKEVELKFLIRQSPAHVGVRQGEQNLLNWINTDIFFNKLNGKLGALQLKWFKEEQSLPTL
;
A
#
# COMPACT_ATOMS: atom_id res chain seq x y z
N MET A 1 33.41 -46.46 -44.98
CA MET A 1 32.20 -46.58 -44.12
C MET A 1 32.32 -45.87 -42.76
N THR A 2 33.48 -45.32 -42.39
CA THR A 2 33.71 -44.66 -41.08
C THR A 2 33.31 -43.18 -41.01
N LYS A 3 33.28 -42.45 -42.13
CA LYS A 3 32.92 -41.01 -42.15
C LYS A 3 31.39 -40.73 -42.09
N LEU A 4 30.55 -41.71 -42.40
CA LEU A 4 29.12 -41.54 -42.38
C LEU A 4 28.53 -41.72 -40.95
N LYS A 5 29.20 -42.49 -40.08
CA LYS A 5 28.77 -42.71 -38.68
C LYS A 5 29.07 -41.51 -37.78
N SER A 6 30.08 -40.71 -38.10
CA SER A 6 30.39 -39.50 -37.31
C SER A 6 29.45 -38.31 -37.57
N LEU A 7 28.86 -38.21 -38.75
CA LEU A 7 27.86 -37.18 -39.09
C LEU A 7 26.51 -37.40 -38.39
N PHE A 8 26.10 -38.66 -38.19
CA PHE A 8 24.88 -38.99 -37.44
C PHE A 8 25.03 -38.76 -35.94
N ALA A 9 26.19 -38.93 -35.36
CA ALA A 9 26.43 -38.67 -33.95
C ALA A 9 26.40 -37.16 -33.61
N ILE A 10 26.88 -36.30 -34.49
CA ILE A 10 26.87 -34.84 -34.32
C ILE A 10 25.44 -34.28 -34.50
N ALA A 11 24.63 -34.82 -35.38
CA ALA A 11 23.25 -34.40 -35.56
C ALA A 11 22.33 -34.78 -34.36
N ALA A 12 22.61 -35.93 -33.72
CA ALA A 12 21.85 -36.37 -32.54
C ALA A 12 22.16 -35.49 -31.28
N THR A 13 23.41 -35.01 -31.17
CA THR A 13 23.80 -34.13 -30.02
C THR A 13 23.26 -32.72 -30.19
N ALA A 14 23.12 -32.21 -31.42
CA ALA A 14 22.54 -30.89 -31.68
C ALA A 14 21.02 -30.83 -31.44
N LEU A 15 20.31 -31.96 -31.58
CA LEU A 15 18.88 -32.03 -31.32
C LEU A 15 18.52 -32.12 -29.82
N ALA A 16 19.44 -32.62 -28.98
CA ALA A 16 19.21 -32.75 -27.55
C ALA A 16 19.32 -31.41 -26.80
N VAL A 17 19.98 -30.39 -27.37
CA VAL A 17 20.15 -29.06 -26.76
C VAL A 17 18.87 -28.19 -26.90
N LEU A 18 17.96 -28.51 -27.83
CA LEU A 18 16.73 -27.78 -28.06
C LEU A 18 15.56 -28.22 -27.14
N ALA A 19 15.77 -29.25 -26.33
CA ALA A 19 14.77 -29.75 -25.37
C ALA A 19 15.10 -29.37 -23.91
N ALA A 20 15.81 -28.24 -23.70
CA ALA A 20 15.89 -27.70 -22.35
C ALA A 20 14.45 -27.33 -21.91
N PRO A 21 13.94 -27.93 -20.80
CA PRO A 21 12.65 -27.50 -20.28
C PRO A 21 12.78 -26.02 -20.00
N THR A 22 12.01 -25.18 -20.70
CA THR A 22 11.76 -23.83 -20.22
C THR A 22 11.24 -24.03 -18.80
N LEU A 23 12.02 -23.64 -17.80
CA LEU A 23 11.53 -23.54 -16.43
C LEU A 23 10.30 -22.65 -16.52
N ALA A 24 9.12 -23.27 -16.45
CA ALA A 24 7.87 -22.54 -16.36
C ALA A 24 8.02 -21.66 -15.12
N GLN A 25 8.19 -20.37 -15.35
CA GLN A 25 8.22 -19.42 -14.26
C GLN A 25 6.91 -19.61 -13.51
N ALA A 26 7.01 -19.93 -12.21
CA ALA A 26 5.82 -20.13 -11.39
C ALA A 26 4.88 -18.92 -11.57
N ASP A 27 3.69 -19.17 -12.12
CA ASP A 27 2.71 -18.12 -12.34
C ASP A 27 1.83 -18.00 -11.12
N LYS A 28 2.10 -17.00 -10.30
CA LYS A 28 1.39 -16.79 -9.05
C LYS A 28 -0.13 -16.66 -9.25
N LEU A 29 -0.59 -16.13 -10.36
CA LEU A 29 -2.03 -16.11 -10.68
C LEU A 29 -2.57 -17.54 -10.78
N GLN A 30 -1.87 -18.43 -11.50
CA GLN A 30 -2.29 -19.82 -11.62
C GLN A 30 -2.17 -20.59 -10.31
N ASP A 31 -1.16 -20.29 -9.45
CA ASP A 31 -1.04 -20.87 -8.12
C ASP A 31 -2.21 -20.49 -7.22
N VAL A 32 -2.62 -19.21 -7.22
CA VAL A 32 -3.79 -18.73 -6.47
C VAL A 32 -5.07 -19.36 -6.96
N LEU A 33 -5.30 -19.39 -8.28
CA LEU A 33 -6.48 -20.01 -8.89
C LEU A 33 -6.51 -21.52 -8.62
N GLY A 34 -5.38 -22.22 -8.77
CA GLY A 34 -5.27 -23.65 -8.55
C GLY A 34 -5.44 -24.07 -7.10
N SER A 35 -4.93 -23.27 -6.12
CA SER A 35 -5.12 -23.49 -4.70
C SER A 35 -6.50 -23.07 -4.21
N GLY A 36 -7.24 -22.26 -4.99
CA GLY A 36 -8.52 -21.68 -4.60
C GLY A 36 -8.43 -20.72 -3.40
N LYS A 37 -7.24 -20.13 -3.13
CA LYS A 37 -7.01 -19.27 -1.98
C LYS A 37 -6.11 -18.09 -2.33
N LEU A 38 -6.50 -16.87 -1.86
CA LEU A 38 -5.73 -15.64 -1.97
C LEU A 38 -5.36 -15.13 -0.58
N ARG A 39 -4.04 -15.05 -0.29
CA ARG A 39 -3.51 -14.48 0.97
C ARG A 39 -3.24 -13.00 0.77
N VAL A 40 -3.97 -12.15 1.50
CA VAL A 40 -3.86 -10.68 1.38
C VAL A 40 -3.29 -10.10 2.67
N GLY A 41 -2.12 -9.47 2.55
CA GLY A 41 -1.53 -8.70 3.65
C GLY A 41 -2.19 -7.33 3.79
N LEU A 42 -2.57 -6.94 5.02
CA LEU A 42 -3.15 -5.64 5.30
C LEU A 42 -2.83 -5.17 6.72
N LEU A 43 -2.93 -3.86 6.94
CA LEU A 43 -2.84 -3.26 8.27
C LEU A 43 -4.13 -3.54 9.06
N THR A 44 -4.03 -3.63 10.38
CA THR A 44 -5.19 -3.81 11.27
C THR A 44 -5.28 -2.76 12.38
N ASP A 45 -4.53 -1.66 12.22
CA ASP A 45 -4.38 -0.55 13.17
C ASP A 45 -4.49 0.84 12.50
N ALA A 46 -4.86 0.88 11.23
CA ALA A 46 -4.85 2.07 10.39
C ALA A 46 -6.25 2.41 9.82
N ALA A 47 -7.25 2.61 10.67
CA ALA A 47 -8.57 3.03 10.21
C ALA A 47 -8.52 4.40 9.50
N PRO A 48 -9.24 4.59 8.41
CA PRO A 48 -10.27 3.73 7.81
C PRO A 48 -9.74 2.73 6.76
N TRP A 49 -8.43 2.58 6.59
CA TRP A 49 -7.82 1.67 5.63
C TRP A 49 -8.03 0.20 5.99
N GLY A 50 -7.39 -0.24 7.08
CA GLY A 50 -7.51 -1.57 7.63
C GLY A 50 -7.41 -1.50 9.16
N PHE A 51 -8.40 -2.06 9.86
CA PHE A 51 -8.47 -2.01 11.31
C PHE A 51 -9.35 -3.15 11.86
N LYS A 52 -9.28 -3.39 13.15
CA LYS A 52 -10.24 -4.25 13.84
C LYS A 52 -11.41 -3.42 14.31
N ASP A 53 -12.63 -3.86 13.98
CA ASP A 53 -13.86 -3.25 14.47
C ASP A 53 -14.14 -3.65 15.93
N ASP A 54 -15.27 -3.18 16.47
CA ASP A 54 -15.69 -3.44 17.86
C ASP A 54 -15.96 -4.93 18.15
N LYS A 55 -16.11 -5.75 17.10
CA LYS A 55 -16.27 -7.21 17.20
C LYS A 55 -14.94 -7.96 17.04
N GLY A 56 -13.84 -7.23 16.80
CA GLY A 56 -12.53 -7.80 16.52
C GLY A 56 -12.34 -8.25 15.07
N GLU A 57 -13.34 -8.03 14.21
CA GLU A 57 -13.28 -8.38 12.78
C GLU A 57 -12.46 -7.35 12.00
N ILE A 58 -11.75 -7.83 10.98
CA ILE A 58 -10.96 -6.94 10.12
C ILE A 58 -11.90 -6.20 9.17
N ALA A 59 -11.90 -4.87 9.25
CA ALA A 59 -12.70 -3.94 8.49
C ALA A 59 -11.83 -2.86 7.83
N GLY A 60 -12.42 -2.04 6.96
CA GLY A 60 -11.74 -0.93 6.28
C GLY A 60 -11.76 -1.07 4.76
N LEU A 61 -11.29 -0.01 4.07
CA LEU A 61 -11.23 0.03 2.61
C LEU A 61 -10.41 -1.14 2.05
N ASP A 62 -9.23 -1.38 2.63
CA ASP A 62 -8.31 -2.42 2.17
C ASP A 62 -8.91 -3.82 2.34
N ALA A 63 -9.61 -4.06 3.45
CA ALA A 63 -10.29 -5.32 3.70
C ALA A 63 -11.46 -5.56 2.73
N ASP A 64 -12.24 -4.51 2.44
CA ASP A 64 -13.36 -4.62 1.51
C ASP A 64 -12.87 -4.78 0.06
N LEU A 65 -11.79 -4.10 -0.33
CA LEU A 65 -11.14 -4.31 -1.63
C LEU A 65 -10.60 -5.74 -1.75
N ALA A 66 -9.98 -6.28 -0.69
CA ALA A 66 -9.50 -7.66 -0.68
C ALA A 66 -10.65 -8.67 -0.86
N ARG A 67 -11.81 -8.42 -0.22
CA ARG A 67 -13.03 -9.22 -0.40
C ARG A 67 -13.54 -9.16 -1.83
N LEU A 68 -13.55 -7.96 -2.43
CA LEU A 68 -13.99 -7.75 -3.81
C LEU A 68 -13.09 -8.50 -4.78
N ILE A 69 -11.77 -8.33 -4.70
CA ILE A 69 -10.78 -9.03 -5.54
C ILE A 69 -10.90 -10.55 -5.42
N ALA A 70 -10.99 -11.09 -4.20
CA ALA A 70 -11.12 -12.54 -4.00
C ALA A 70 -12.43 -13.09 -4.54
N ALA A 71 -13.54 -12.35 -4.40
CA ALA A 71 -14.84 -12.71 -4.97
C ALA A 71 -14.82 -12.72 -6.50
N ASP A 72 -14.26 -11.68 -7.12
CA ASP A 72 -14.17 -11.56 -8.58
C ASP A 72 -13.17 -12.59 -9.16
N MET A 73 -12.15 -13.01 -8.38
CA MET A 73 -11.24 -14.12 -8.72
C MET A 73 -11.85 -15.53 -8.51
N GLY A 74 -12.94 -15.62 -7.75
CA GLY A 74 -13.60 -16.90 -7.42
C GLY A 74 -12.83 -17.76 -6.42
N VAL A 75 -12.03 -17.16 -5.53
CA VAL A 75 -11.19 -17.86 -4.55
C VAL A 75 -11.55 -17.49 -3.10
N LYS A 76 -11.12 -18.31 -2.15
CA LYS A 76 -11.25 -18.01 -0.72
C LYS A 76 -10.25 -16.93 -0.31
N LEU A 77 -10.72 -15.93 0.44
CA LEU A 77 -9.87 -14.90 1.02
C LEU A 77 -9.27 -15.35 2.34
N GLU A 78 -7.96 -15.14 2.49
CA GLU A 78 -7.26 -15.20 3.77
C GLU A 78 -6.63 -13.82 4.06
N LEU A 79 -7.16 -13.10 5.04
CA LEU A 79 -6.60 -11.83 5.50
C LEU A 79 -5.45 -12.09 6.47
N VAL A 80 -4.27 -11.57 6.16
CA VAL A 80 -3.04 -11.74 6.94
C VAL A 80 -2.63 -10.39 7.53
N PRO A 81 -2.79 -10.17 8.84
CA PRO A 81 -2.33 -8.96 9.49
C PRO A 81 -0.82 -8.75 9.34
N VAL A 82 -0.42 -7.55 8.94
CA VAL A 82 0.99 -7.13 8.85
C VAL A 82 1.16 -5.78 9.53
N THR A 83 2.35 -5.52 10.08
CA THR A 83 2.71 -4.18 10.57
C THR A 83 3.20 -3.30 9.42
N GLY A 84 3.26 -2.00 9.62
CA GLY A 84 3.77 -1.03 8.63
C GLY A 84 5.17 -1.40 8.10
N ALA A 85 6.08 -1.82 8.99
CA ALA A 85 7.43 -2.23 8.64
C ALA A 85 7.48 -3.62 7.96
N ALA A 86 6.55 -4.52 8.30
CA ALA A 86 6.51 -5.89 7.77
C ALA A 86 5.80 -6.02 6.42
N ARG A 87 5.17 -4.98 5.90
CA ARG A 87 4.39 -5.00 4.64
C ARG A 87 5.16 -5.64 3.48
N ILE A 88 6.21 -4.99 3.01
CA ILE A 88 7.03 -5.47 1.88
C ILE A 88 7.78 -6.76 2.25
N PRO A 89 8.44 -6.91 3.40
CA PRO A 89 9.05 -8.17 3.81
C PRO A 89 8.12 -9.38 3.79
N SER A 90 6.85 -9.22 4.21
CA SER A 90 5.86 -10.32 4.16
C SER A 90 5.52 -10.75 2.73
N LEU A 91 5.45 -9.79 1.79
CA LEU A 91 5.24 -10.07 0.37
C LEU A 91 6.46 -10.79 -0.23
N LEU A 92 7.67 -10.30 0.03
CA LEU A 92 8.91 -10.89 -0.51
C LEU A 92 9.20 -12.29 0.04
N SER A 93 8.77 -12.60 1.26
CA SER A 93 8.94 -13.93 1.88
C SER A 93 7.83 -14.93 1.57
N ASP A 94 6.94 -14.62 0.62
CA ASP A 94 5.78 -15.45 0.23
C ASP A 94 4.82 -15.81 1.38
N LYS A 95 4.77 -15.00 2.43
CA LYS A 95 3.75 -15.12 3.49
C LYS A 95 2.37 -14.67 2.99
N ILE A 96 2.35 -13.78 2.03
CA ILE A 96 1.17 -13.22 1.37
C ILE A 96 1.35 -13.24 -0.15
N ASP A 97 0.26 -13.30 -0.89
CA ASP A 97 0.26 -13.28 -2.35
C ASP A 97 0.22 -11.86 -2.89
N ILE A 98 -0.60 -11.02 -2.26
CA ILE A 98 -0.71 -9.58 -2.56
C ILE A 98 -0.74 -8.76 -1.28
N LEU A 99 -0.38 -7.47 -1.41
CA LEU A 99 -0.38 -6.51 -0.31
C LEU A 99 -1.37 -5.38 -0.59
N ILE A 100 -2.41 -5.26 0.24
CA ILE A 100 -3.39 -4.17 0.20
C ILE A 100 -3.36 -3.48 1.57
N ALA A 101 -2.56 -2.41 1.70
CA ALA A 101 -2.25 -1.82 3.00
C ALA A 101 -1.96 -0.31 2.92
N GLY A 102 -2.80 0.43 2.18
CA GLY A 102 -2.57 1.85 1.94
C GLY A 102 -1.18 2.11 1.33
N LEU A 103 -0.72 1.22 0.45
CA LEU A 103 0.66 1.21 -0.01
C LEU A 103 0.92 2.28 -1.06
N GLY A 104 1.61 3.36 -0.67
CA GLY A 104 2.11 4.38 -1.61
C GLY A 104 3.32 3.88 -2.42
N ALA A 105 3.31 4.15 -3.73
CA ALA A 105 4.46 3.87 -4.59
C ALA A 105 5.57 4.90 -4.35
N THR A 106 6.82 4.40 -4.25
CA THR A 106 8.04 5.22 -4.28
C THR A 106 9.09 4.53 -5.16
N PRO A 107 10.08 5.27 -5.72
CA PRO A 107 11.15 4.67 -6.51
C PRO A 107 11.89 3.54 -5.79
N GLU A 108 12.15 3.71 -4.49
CA GLU A 108 12.87 2.72 -3.67
C GLU A 108 12.05 1.44 -3.51
N ARG A 109 10.74 1.57 -3.29
CA ARG A 109 9.83 0.42 -3.20
C ARG A 109 9.64 -0.27 -4.55
N ALA A 110 9.63 0.51 -5.65
CA ALA A 110 9.51 -0.03 -7.01
C ALA A 110 10.72 -0.88 -7.43
N GLN A 111 11.86 -0.74 -6.77
CA GLN A 111 13.00 -1.65 -6.93
C GLN A 111 12.77 -3.04 -6.30
N GLN A 112 11.80 -3.17 -5.42
CA GLN A 112 11.54 -4.39 -4.65
C GLN A 112 10.23 -5.09 -5.03
N VAL A 113 9.21 -4.32 -5.37
CA VAL A 113 7.86 -4.80 -5.67
C VAL A 113 7.26 -4.07 -6.86
N MET A 114 6.25 -4.65 -7.48
CA MET A 114 5.43 -4.00 -8.50
C MET A 114 4.15 -3.45 -7.88
N PHE A 115 3.60 -2.41 -8.50
CA PHE A 115 2.40 -1.71 -8.07
C PHE A 115 1.30 -1.82 -9.11
N SER A 116 0.07 -2.05 -8.65
CA SER A 116 -1.12 -1.97 -9.51
C SER A 116 -1.45 -0.53 -9.90
N GLN A 117 -2.48 -0.35 -10.73
CA GLN A 117 -3.21 0.91 -10.80
C GLN A 117 -3.70 1.31 -9.39
N PRO A 118 -3.82 2.63 -9.11
CA PRO A 118 -4.29 3.08 -7.82
C PRO A 118 -5.76 2.72 -7.58
N TYR A 119 -6.07 2.31 -6.35
CA TYR A 119 -7.45 2.06 -5.91
C TYR A 119 -8.02 3.15 -5.00
N ALA A 120 -7.17 4.02 -4.46
CA ALA A 120 -7.54 5.18 -3.67
C ALA A 120 -6.45 6.25 -3.77
N VAL A 121 -6.78 7.49 -3.38
CA VAL A 121 -5.81 8.58 -3.27
C VAL A 121 -6.07 9.36 -1.98
N VAL A 122 -5.02 9.75 -1.29
CA VAL A 122 -5.10 10.60 -0.09
C VAL A 122 -4.05 11.71 -0.13
N ASN A 123 -4.29 12.77 0.61
CA ASN A 123 -3.31 13.80 0.85
C ASN A 123 -2.42 13.40 2.03
N LEU A 124 -1.13 13.26 1.82
CA LEU A 124 -0.13 13.14 2.87
C LEU A 124 0.25 14.53 3.36
N GLY A 125 0.19 14.74 4.67
CA GLY A 125 0.45 16.06 5.23
C GLY A 125 0.75 16.04 6.71
N VAL A 126 1.03 17.24 7.22
CA VAL A 126 1.13 17.51 8.65
C VAL A 126 -0.15 18.21 9.09
N TYR A 127 -0.77 17.69 10.12
CA TYR A 127 -2.04 18.15 10.69
C TYR A 127 -1.84 18.61 12.13
N GLY A 128 -2.65 19.57 12.56
CA GLY A 128 -2.58 20.11 13.90
C GLY A 128 -3.75 21.04 14.20
N ALA A 129 -3.79 21.59 15.42
CA ALA A 129 -4.85 22.48 15.85
C ALA A 129 -4.99 23.70 14.92
N LYS A 130 -6.21 24.16 14.71
CA LYS A 130 -6.56 25.34 13.89
C LYS A 130 -5.77 26.60 14.29
N SER A 131 -5.48 26.75 15.58
CA SER A 131 -4.70 27.87 16.12
C SER A 131 -3.25 27.91 15.62
N LEU A 132 -2.70 26.81 15.10
CA LEU A 132 -1.37 26.76 14.51
C LEU A 132 -1.38 27.31 13.07
N PRO A 133 -0.33 28.04 12.64
CA PRO A 133 -0.25 28.56 11.29
C PRO A 133 -0.21 27.42 10.24
N ALA A 134 -0.97 27.59 9.17
CA ALA A 134 -0.85 26.74 7.98
C ALA A 134 0.25 27.30 7.05
N ALA A 135 0.84 26.43 6.23
CA ALA A 135 1.80 26.85 5.23
C ALA A 135 1.12 27.67 4.12
N THR A 136 1.76 28.72 3.69
CA THR A 136 1.34 29.54 2.55
C THR A 136 2.11 29.20 1.25
N GLY A 137 3.07 28.28 1.35
CA GLY A 137 3.98 27.92 0.26
C GLY A 137 4.28 26.41 0.21
N LYS A 138 5.24 26.07 -0.65
CA LYS A 138 5.68 24.68 -0.89
C LYS A 138 6.74 24.18 0.12
N LYS A 139 7.19 25.03 1.04
CA LYS A 139 8.17 24.66 2.09
C LYS A 139 7.48 24.57 3.44
N PRO A 140 7.94 23.67 4.32
CA PRO A 140 7.34 23.45 5.64
C PRO A 140 7.83 24.47 6.69
N ASP A 141 8.17 25.70 6.30
CA ASP A 141 8.77 26.71 7.22
C ASP A 141 7.83 27.07 8.40
N ASN A 142 6.52 26.89 8.22
CA ASN A 142 5.53 27.07 9.30
C ASN A 142 5.66 25.99 10.42
N LEU A 143 6.41 24.94 10.17
CA LEU A 143 6.65 23.84 11.12
C LEU A 143 8.00 23.97 11.84
N ASP A 144 8.82 24.98 11.51
CA ASP A 144 10.14 25.19 12.11
C ASP A 144 10.07 25.24 13.65
N GLY A 145 10.88 24.40 14.30
CA GLY A 145 10.94 24.29 15.75
C GLY A 145 9.78 23.56 16.43
N ARG A 146 8.72 23.17 15.66
CA ARG A 146 7.58 22.41 16.18
C ARG A 146 7.88 20.92 16.24
N SER A 147 7.19 20.24 17.14
CA SER A 147 7.23 18.78 17.22
C SER A 147 6.14 18.15 16.34
N VAL A 148 6.54 17.12 15.58
CA VAL A 148 5.65 16.33 14.69
C VAL A 148 5.70 14.88 15.10
N ALA A 149 4.60 14.33 15.60
CA ALA A 149 4.45 12.90 15.83
C ALA A 149 4.29 12.16 14.50
N VAL A 150 5.03 11.08 14.29
CA VAL A 150 5.03 10.32 13.05
C VAL A 150 5.35 8.84 13.30
N ALA A 151 4.73 7.95 12.51
CA ALA A 151 5.07 6.53 12.53
C ALA A 151 6.42 6.31 11.84
N LYS A 152 7.34 5.63 12.52
CA LYS A 152 8.70 5.33 12.10
C LYS A 152 8.71 4.55 10.76
N GLY A 153 9.56 4.96 9.83
CA GLY A 153 9.71 4.33 8.51
C GLY A 153 8.51 4.50 7.58
N SER A 154 7.53 5.34 7.94
CA SER A 154 6.46 5.74 7.04
C SER A 154 7.00 6.62 5.90
N THR A 155 6.23 6.75 4.82
CA THR A 155 6.56 7.70 3.74
C THR A 155 6.68 9.13 4.25
N LEU A 156 5.91 9.49 5.28
CA LEU A 156 5.91 10.81 5.91
C LEU A 156 7.17 11.02 6.76
N ASP A 157 7.59 10.02 7.52
CA ASP A 157 8.83 10.07 8.32
C ASP A 157 10.05 10.29 7.40
N VAL A 158 10.16 9.50 6.33
CA VAL A 158 11.25 9.64 5.36
C VAL A 158 11.24 11.05 4.74
N TRP A 159 10.08 11.49 4.24
CA TRP A 159 9.98 12.79 3.60
C TRP A 159 10.33 13.95 4.55
N LEU A 160 9.81 13.93 5.78
CA LEU A 160 10.07 14.99 6.77
C LEU A 160 11.55 15.00 7.19
N THR A 161 12.19 13.83 7.29
CA THR A 161 13.62 13.73 7.59
C THR A 161 14.45 14.45 6.54
N ASP A 162 14.12 14.26 5.26
CA ASP A 162 14.90 14.79 4.15
C ASP A 162 14.59 16.26 3.82
N ASN A 163 13.35 16.71 4.07
CA ASN A 163 12.87 18.00 3.58
C ASN A 163 12.53 19.03 4.66
N ALA A 164 12.48 18.61 5.95
CA ALA A 164 12.10 19.48 7.06
C ALA A 164 13.10 19.39 8.24
N PRO A 165 14.39 19.72 8.05
CA PRO A 165 15.46 19.47 9.04
C PRO A 165 15.30 20.27 10.35
N LYS A 166 14.51 21.34 10.37
CA LYS A 166 14.26 22.14 11.56
C LYS A 166 13.04 21.68 12.38
N VAL A 167 12.30 20.69 11.88
CA VAL A 167 11.18 20.07 12.57
C VAL A 167 11.70 19.07 13.61
N LYS A 168 11.08 19.05 14.79
CA LYS A 168 11.40 18.07 15.83
C LYS A 168 10.56 16.80 15.61
N LEU A 169 11.10 15.81 14.88
CA LEU A 169 10.39 14.54 14.63
C LEU A 169 10.37 13.69 15.91
N VAL A 170 9.17 13.36 16.38
CA VAL A 170 8.92 12.41 17.47
C VAL A 170 8.38 11.13 16.83
N ARG A 171 9.24 10.10 16.75
CA ARG A 171 8.96 8.85 16.07
C ARG A 171 8.36 7.81 16.98
N PHE A 172 7.28 7.17 16.55
CA PHE A 172 6.59 6.09 17.23
C PHE A 172 6.60 4.82 16.38
N GLU A 173 6.42 3.67 17.00
CA GLU A 173 6.46 2.38 16.30
C GLU A 173 5.29 2.22 15.30
N ASP A 174 4.15 2.85 15.59
CA ASP A 174 2.94 2.78 14.77
C ASP A 174 2.15 4.09 14.76
N THR A 175 1.17 4.18 13.87
CA THR A 175 0.26 5.32 13.75
C THR A 175 -0.57 5.56 15.01
N PRO A 176 -1.19 4.55 15.65
CA PRO A 176 -1.94 4.76 16.90
C PRO A 176 -1.12 5.44 18.00
N ALA A 177 0.12 5.02 18.22
CA ALA A 177 1.00 5.62 19.21
C ALA A 177 1.35 7.08 18.87
N ALA A 178 1.61 7.38 17.59
CA ALA A 178 1.86 8.75 17.14
C ALA A 178 0.63 9.66 17.36
N LEU A 179 -0.57 9.17 17.03
CA LEU A 179 -1.81 9.93 17.23
C LEU A 179 -2.13 10.11 18.72
N ALA A 180 -1.94 9.09 19.55
CA ALA A 180 -2.12 9.18 20.99
C ALA A 180 -1.18 10.25 21.63
N ALA A 181 0.06 10.30 21.18
CA ALA A 181 1.02 11.32 21.62
C ALA A 181 0.59 12.75 21.24
N TYR A 182 0.09 12.96 20.02
CA TYR A 182 -0.50 14.23 19.61
C TYR A 182 -1.72 14.61 20.47
N LEU A 183 -2.66 13.68 20.66
CA LEU A 183 -3.87 13.92 21.45
C LEU A 183 -3.55 14.22 22.92
N ALA A 184 -2.51 13.60 23.47
CA ALA A 184 -1.99 13.86 24.83
C ALA A 184 -1.16 15.16 24.95
N GLY A 185 -0.90 15.89 23.84
CA GLY A 185 -0.10 17.11 23.85
C GLY A 185 1.41 16.87 23.93
N GLN A 186 1.89 15.66 23.66
CA GLN A 186 3.33 15.34 23.62
C GLN A 186 3.99 15.79 22.30
N ALA A 187 3.18 16.11 21.29
CA ALA A 187 3.61 16.72 20.05
C ALA A 187 2.63 17.81 19.63
N ASP A 188 3.14 18.88 18.98
CA ASP A 188 2.34 20.01 18.51
C ASP A 188 1.43 19.64 17.34
N THR A 189 1.91 18.71 16.50
CA THR A 189 1.27 18.28 15.25
C THR A 189 1.52 16.79 15.05
N PHE A 190 0.86 16.21 14.05
CA PHE A 190 1.12 14.85 13.61
C PHE A 190 1.16 14.76 12.09
N ALA A 191 1.94 13.82 11.57
CA ALA A 191 2.04 13.57 10.14
C ALA A 191 1.26 12.30 9.78
N GLU A 192 0.25 12.45 8.92
CA GLU A 192 -0.60 11.35 8.46
C GLU A 192 -1.29 11.66 7.12
N ASN A 193 -2.09 10.72 6.63
CA ASN A 193 -2.94 10.93 5.47
C ASN A 193 -4.28 11.59 5.86
N SER A 194 -4.92 12.22 4.87
CA SER A 194 -6.16 12.98 5.09
C SER A 194 -7.31 12.15 5.66
N ALA A 195 -7.42 10.86 5.32
CA ALA A 195 -8.50 10.00 5.81
C ALA A 195 -8.36 9.72 7.32
N ILE A 196 -7.13 9.47 7.79
CA ILE A 196 -6.83 9.31 9.22
C ILE A 196 -6.99 10.63 9.97
N ALA A 197 -6.51 11.74 9.39
CA ALA A 197 -6.65 13.06 10.01
C ALA A 197 -8.14 13.46 10.19
N LEU A 198 -8.99 13.18 9.20
CA LEU A 198 -10.43 13.39 9.28
C LEU A 198 -11.04 12.55 10.42
N LYS A 199 -10.67 11.29 10.55
CA LYS A 199 -11.13 10.45 11.65
C LYS A 199 -10.70 11.00 13.02
N VAL A 200 -9.46 11.50 13.14
CA VAL A 200 -9.00 12.15 14.39
C VAL A 200 -9.85 13.37 14.71
N GLN A 201 -10.16 14.21 13.71
CA GLN A 201 -11.04 15.38 13.86
C GLN A 201 -12.45 14.98 14.29
N ASP A 202 -13.05 13.97 13.64
CA ASP A 202 -14.41 13.50 13.94
C ASP A 202 -14.54 12.97 15.38
N GLN A 203 -13.52 12.26 15.85
CA GLN A 203 -13.49 11.70 17.20
C GLN A 203 -13.09 12.72 18.28
N ASN A 204 -12.44 13.82 17.89
CA ASN A 204 -11.92 14.84 18.80
C ASN A 204 -12.26 16.26 18.27
N PRO A 205 -13.54 16.63 18.14
CA PRO A 205 -13.95 17.87 17.47
C PRO A 205 -13.38 19.13 18.14
N THR A 206 -13.14 19.08 19.45
CA THR A 206 -12.54 20.20 20.21
C THR A 206 -11.08 20.48 19.90
N LYS A 207 -10.39 19.54 19.24
CA LYS A 207 -9.00 19.74 18.79
C LYS A 207 -8.91 20.60 17.54
N GLU A 208 -10.01 20.78 16.81
CA GLU A 208 -10.09 21.55 15.54
C GLU A 208 -8.92 21.23 14.61
N VAL A 209 -8.76 19.94 14.26
CA VAL A 209 -7.63 19.44 13.45
C VAL A 209 -7.76 19.92 12.01
N GLU A 210 -6.73 20.58 11.52
CA GLU A 210 -6.64 21.07 10.14
C GLU A 210 -5.31 20.69 9.50
N LEU A 211 -5.26 20.70 8.16
CA LEU A 211 -4.03 20.57 7.39
C LEU A 211 -3.14 21.78 7.64
N LYS A 212 -1.90 21.55 8.08
CA LYS A 212 -0.89 22.61 8.30
C LYS A 212 0.13 22.67 7.16
N PHE A 213 0.47 21.51 6.59
CA PHE A 213 1.35 21.44 5.43
C PHE A 213 0.99 20.24 4.57
N LEU A 214 0.72 20.47 3.28
CA LEU A 214 0.52 19.40 2.30
C LEU A 214 1.87 18.93 1.77
N ILE A 215 2.23 17.70 2.04
CA ILE A 215 3.45 17.08 1.49
C ILE A 215 3.21 16.71 0.03
N ARG A 216 2.22 15.87 -0.24
CA ARG A 216 1.82 15.46 -1.60
C ARG A 216 0.54 14.64 -1.58
N GLN A 217 -0.04 14.45 -2.75
CA GLN A 217 -1.01 13.36 -2.94
C GLN A 217 -0.29 12.02 -2.95
N SER A 218 -0.93 11.00 -2.41
CA SER A 218 -0.41 9.63 -2.38
C SER A 218 -1.49 8.67 -2.85
N PRO A 219 -1.39 8.22 -4.10
CA PRO A 219 -2.17 7.09 -4.56
C PRO A 219 -1.79 5.82 -3.79
N ALA A 220 -2.79 5.01 -3.45
CA ALA A 220 -2.62 3.70 -2.83
C ALA A 220 -2.77 2.60 -3.89
N HIS A 221 -1.90 1.62 -3.84
CA HIS A 221 -1.75 0.57 -4.83
C HIS A 221 -1.76 -0.81 -4.17
N VAL A 222 -2.17 -1.82 -4.90
CA VAL A 222 -1.91 -3.22 -4.55
C VAL A 222 -0.46 -3.53 -4.91
N GLY A 223 0.28 -4.13 -3.97
CA GLY A 223 1.65 -4.58 -4.18
C GLY A 223 1.70 -6.05 -4.55
N VAL A 224 2.53 -6.41 -5.54
CA VAL A 224 2.86 -7.79 -5.91
C VAL A 224 4.38 -7.94 -6.02
N ARG A 225 4.90 -9.18 -5.92
CA ARG A 225 6.34 -9.43 -6.09
C ARG A 225 6.80 -9.11 -7.52
N GLN A 226 8.07 -8.82 -7.66
CA GLN A 226 8.71 -8.71 -8.97
C GLN A 226 8.57 -10.02 -9.75
N GLY A 227 8.31 -9.91 -11.06
CA GLY A 227 8.13 -11.05 -11.95
C GLY A 227 6.73 -11.64 -12.01
N GLU A 228 5.81 -11.23 -11.14
CA GLU A 228 4.42 -11.75 -11.13
C GLU A 228 3.49 -10.92 -12.05
N GLN A 229 3.90 -10.75 -13.29
CA GLN A 229 3.23 -9.86 -14.24
C GLN A 229 1.77 -10.28 -14.54
N ASN A 230 1.50 -11.60 -14.62
CA ASN A 230 0.14 -12.07 -14.89
C ASN A 230 -0.81 -11.74 -13.74
N LEU A 231 -0.38 -11.93 -12.49
CA LEU A 231 -1.17 -11.53 -11.33
C LEU A 231 -1.42 -10.02 -11.31
N LEU A 232 -0.37 -9.21 -11.57
CA LEU A 232 -0.50 -7.75 -11.66
C LEU A 232 -1.48 -7.32 -12.75
N ASN A 233 -1.39 -7.91 -13.94
CA ASN A 233 -2.28 -7.60 -15.07
C ASN A 233 -3.74 -7.95 -14.74
N TRP A 234 -3.96 -9.09 -14.07
CA TRP A 234 -5.29 -9.48 -13.62
C TRP A 234 -5.84 -8.45 -12.61
N ILE A 235 -5.06 -8.09 -11.58
CA ILE A 235 -5.45 -7.09 -10.56
C ILE A 235 -5.74 -5.74 -11.22
N ASN A 236 -4.93 -5.30 -12.16
CA ASN A 236 -5.15 -4.04 -12.90
C ASN A 236 -6.46 -4.06 -13.69
N THR A 237 -6.77 -5.19 -14.32
CA THR A 237 -8.03 -5.37 -15.05
C THR A 237 -9.22 -5.35 -14.10
N ASP A 238 -9.11 -6.00 -12.96
CA ASP A 238 -10.15 -6.03 -11.93
C ASP A 238 -10.41 -4.63 -11.33
N ILE A 239 -9.36 -3.91 -10.94
CA ILE A 239 -9.47 -2.52 -10.45
C ILE A 239 -10.14 -1.63 -11.50
N PHE A 240 -9.72 -1.74 -12.78
CA PHE A 240 -10.29 -0.97 -13.87
C PHE A 240 -11.78 -1.29 -14.06
N PHE A 241 -12.15 -2.57 -14.08
CA PHE A 241 -13.53 -3.01 -14.23
C PHE A 241 -14.40 -2.54 -13.05
N ASN A 242 -13.90 -2.66 -11.81
CA ASN A 242 -14.59 -2.22 -10.62
C ASN A 242 -14.69 -0.69 -10.48
N LYS A 243 -13.79 0.05 -11.12
CA LYS A 243 -13.92 1.49 -11.31
C LYS A 243 -15.06 1.82 -12.28
N LEU A 244 -15.15 1.14 -13.43
CA LEU A 244 -16.18 1.38 -14.45
C LEU A 244 -17.58 1.05 -13.95
N ASN A 245 -17.75 -0.02 -13.17
CA ASN A 245 -19.06 -0.45 -12.67
C ASN A 245 -19.46 0.22 -11.34
N GLY A 246 -18.64 1.17 -10.84
CA GLY A 246 -18.91 1.97 -9.65
C GLY A 246 -18.66 1.27 -8.31
N LYS A 247 -18.27 -0.02 -8.28
CA LYS A 247 -18.02 -0.75 -7.03
C LYS A 247 -16.85 -0.12 -6.25
N LEU A 248 -15.77 0.26 -6.95
CA LEU A 248 -14.62 0.91 -6.31
C LEU A 248 -14.99 2.27 -5.71
N GLY A 249 -15.76 3.09 -6.45
CA GLY A 249 -16.29 4.37 -5.95
C GLY A 249 -17.18 4.19 -4.72
N ALA A 250 -18.03 3.16 -4.71
CA ALA A 250 -18.86 2.85 -3.55
C ALA A 250 -18.02 2.49 -2.30
N LEU A 251 -16.89 1.79 -2.45
CA LEU A 251 -15.97 1.51 -1.35
C LEU A 251 -15.31 2.79 -0.82
N GLN A 252 -14.87 3.68 -1.72
CA GLN A 252 -14.28 4.96 -1.35
C GLN A 252 -15.28 5.84 -0.60
N LEU A 253 -16.52 5.94 -1.11
CA LEU A 253 -17.59 6.70 -0.47
C LEU A 253 -17.93 6.13 0.92
N LYS A 254 -17.97 4.82 1.08
CA LYS A 254 -18.20 4.15 2.36
C LYS A 254 -17.16 4.55 3.41
N TRP A 255 -15.87 4.53 3.05
CA TRP A 255 -14.78 4.65 4.01
C TRP A 255 -14.15 6.04 4.10
N PHE A 256 -14.09 6.80 3.00
CA PHE A 256 -13.49 8.13 2.94
C PHE A 256 -14.52 9.25 2.80
N LYS A 257 -15.82 8.89 2.68
CA LYS A 257 -16.93 9.85 2.52
C LYS A 257 -16.88 10.66 1.22
N GLU A 258 -16.06 10.25 0.29
CA GLU A 258 -15.93 10.87 -1.03
C GLU A 258 -15.57 9.81 -2.08
N GLU A 259 -16.07 9.99 -3.30
CA GLU A 259 -15.58 9.26 -4.46
C GLU A 259 -14.38 10.04 -5.04
N GLN A 260 -13.28 9.34 -5.27
CA GLN A 260 -12.01 9.97 -5.59
C GLN A 260 -11.69 9.88 -7.09
N SER A 261 -11.22 10.99 -7.66
CA SER A 261 -10.59 10.96 -8.98
C SER A 261 -9.20 10.36 -8.86
N LEU A 262 -9.04 9.13 -9.33
CA LEU A 262 -7.78 8.41 -9.26
C LEU A 262 -6.85 8.83 -10.40
N PRO A 263 -5.57 9.13 -10.12
CA PRO A 263 -4.58 9.36 -11.17
C PRO A 263 -4.36 8.07 -11.98
N THR A 264 -3.89 8.21 -13.22
CA THR A 264 -3.34 7.10 -14.01
C THR A 264 -1.84 6.97 -13.73
N LEU A 265 -1.31 5.75 -13.77
CA LEU A 265 0.14 5.50 -13.78
C LEU A 265 0.72 5.85 -15.14
#